data_59579d12ee0d11339cef6df421a6759a
#
_entry.id   59579d12ee0d11339cef6df421a6759a
#
_cell.length_a   1.000
_cell.length_b   1.000
_cell.length_c   1.000
_cell.angle_alpha   90.00
_cell.angle_beta   90.00
_cell.angle_gamma   90.00
#
_symmetry.space_group_name_H-M   'P 1'
#
loop_
_entity.id
_entity.type
_entity.pdbx_description
1 polymer ?
#
loop_
_entity_poly.entity_id
_entity_poly.type
_entity_poly.pdbx_seq_one_letter_code
_entity_poly.pdbx_strand_id
1 'polypeptide(L)'
;NEKLAVIGDFAETPRYQGAGSSAVNALQVDTLLDSIKADDSGITLVGYASGFERQGAADAEKLEEAVALAKKADTVLLCLGLDELRESEGLDRSDMKLAENQQQLLAAVAAVNPNVVVLLSAGAPIETPWAGQCRALVYGALGGQAGAGAAADILTGKLCPCGKLSQTWAQAHDDTPAKANFGGEGRNVE
;
A
#
# COMPACT_ATOMS: atom_id res chain seq x y z
N ASN A 1 16.65 -14.86 -14.04
CA ASN A 1 15.50 -13.97 -13.93
C ASN A 1 15.01 -13.99 -12.49
N GLU A 2 14.80 -12.81 -11.91
CA GLU A 2 14.25 -12.66 -10.56
C GLU A 2 12.79 -13.10 -10.53
N LYS A 3 12.41 -13.91 -9.54
CA LYS A 3 11.04 -14.38 -9.34
C LYS A 3 10.30 -13.41 -8.44
N LEU A 4 9.24 -12.80 -8.94
CA LEU A 4 8.41 -11.84 -8.24
C LEU A 4 7.05 -12.46 -7.88
N ALA A 5 6.66 -12.38 -6.61
CA ALA A 5 5.27 -12.55 -6.18
C ALA A 5 4.63 -11.18 -6.00
N VAL A 6 3.41 -11.01 -6.50
CA VAL A 6 2.58 -9.82 -6.24
C VAL A 6 1.49 -10.21 -5.28
N ILE A 7 1.42 -9.52 -4.14
CA ILE A 7 0.46 -9.81 -3.07
C ILE A 7 -0.24 -8.52 -2.66
N GLY A 8 -1.53 -8.57 -2.44
CA GLY A 8 -2.35 -7.45 -1.99
C GLY A 8 -3.41 -7.04 -3.00
N ASP A 9 -4.63 -6.84 -2.50
CA ASP A 9 -5.81 -6.51 -3.32
C ASP A 9 -5.60 -5.25 -4.18
N PHE A 10 -4.86 -4.26 -3.69
CA PHE A 10 -4.58 -3.02 -4.42
C PHE A 10 -3.78 -3.21 -5.72
N ALA A 11 -3.16 -4.37 -5.93
CA ALA A 11 -2.46 -4.66 -7.19
C ALA A 11 -3.42 -4.93 -8.36
N GLU A 12 -4.58 -5.51 -8.08
CA GLU A 12 -5.62 -5.86 -9.06
C GLU A 12 -6.75 -4.82 -9.08
N THR A 13 -7.12 -4.31 -7.90
CA THR A 13 -8.16 -3.28 -7.73
C THR A 13 -7.51 -2.00 -7.19
N PRO A 14 -6.94 -1.13 -8.06
CA PRO A 14 -6.13 -0.01 -7.61
C PRO A 14 -6.96 1.05 -6.86
N ARG A 15 -6.41 1.56 -5.76
CA ARG A 15 -6.85 2.78 -5.11
C ARG A 15 -6.17 3.97 -5.79
N TYR A 16 -6.76 4.50 -6.86
CA TYR A 16 -6.14 5.50 -7.73
C TYR A 16 -6.60 6.93 -7.49
N GLN A 17 -7.70 7.12 -6.75
CA GLN A 17 -8.29 8.43 -6.48
C GLN A 17 -8.89 8.50 -5.07
N GLY A 18 -9.22 9.71 -4.60
CA GLY A 18 -10.00 9.94 -3.40
C GLY A 18 -11.42 9.35 -3.49
N ALA A 19 -12.09 9.24 -2.35
CA ALA A 19 -13.48 8.84 -2.26
C ALA A 19 -14.36 10.03 -1.84
N GLY A 20 -15.63 9.98 -2.19
CA GLY A 20 -16.58 11.07 -1.97
C GLY A 20 -16.78 11.91 -3.22
N SER A 21 -16.99 13.22 -3.09
CA SER A 21 -17.32 14.13 -4.19
C SER A 21 -16.19 14.32 -5.21
N SER A 22 -14.96 13.97 -4.85
CA SER A 22 -13.80 14.01 -5.75
C SER A 22 -13.74 12.86 -6.74
N ALA A 23 -14.58 11.83 -6.57
CA ALA A 23 -14.57 10.66 -7.44
C ALA A 23 -14.97 11.00 -8.87
N VAL A 24 -14.16 10.56 -9.84
CA VAL A 24 -14.44 10.69 -11.27
C VAL A 24 -14.51 9.32 -11.92
N ASN A 25 -15.33 9.22 -12.97
CA ASN A 25 -15.44 8.01 -13.78
C ASN A 25 -14.30 8.01 -14.80
N ALA A 26 -13.18 7.38 -14.49
CA ALA A 26 -12.09 7.26 -15.42
C ALA A 26 -12.47 6.37 -16.62
N LEU A 27 -12.02 6.75 -17.81
CA LEU A 27 -12.26 5.95 -19.03
C LEU A 27 -11.51 4.63 -18.99
N GLN A 28 -10.32 4.63 -18.38
CA GLN A 28 -9.48 3.45 -18.21
C GLN A 28 -8.68 3.62 -16.92
N VAL A 29 -8.46 2.55 -16.20
CA VAL A 29 -7.59 2.49 -15.02
C VAL A 29 -6.64 1.33 -15.21
N ASP A 30 -5.35 1.62 -15.21
CA ASP A 30 -4.32 0.59 -15.27
C ASP A 30 -4.22 -0.12 -13.92
N THR A 31 -3.99 -1.44 -13.93
CA THR A 31 -3.70 -2.21 -12.73
C THR A 31 -2.19 -2.47 -12.63
N LEU A 32 -1.68 -2.53 -11.41
CA LEU A 32 -0.27 -2.87 -11.21
C LEU A 32 0.04 -4.29 -11.68
N LEU A 33 -0.88 -5.21 -11.43
CA LEU A 33 -0.74 -6.61 -11.83
C LEU A 33 -0.60 -6.74 -13.34
N ASP A 34 -1.41 -6.03 -14.13
CA ASP A 34 -1.31 -6.06 -15.59
C ASP A 34 -0.05 -5.35 -16.10
N SER A 35 0.32 -4.24 -15.45
CA SER A 35 1.56 -3.52 -15.78
C SER A 35 2.81 -4.39 -15.56
N ILE A 36 2.85 -5.14 -14.46
CA ILE A 36 3.94 -6.09 -14.18
C ILE A 36 3.93 -7.28 -15.17
N LYS A 37 2.73 -7.79 -15.52
CA LYS A 37 2.62 -8.88 -16.52
C LYS A 37 3.10 -8.46 -17.93
N ALA A 38 2.89 -7.20 -18.28
CA ALA A 38 3.29 -6.64 -19.57
C ALA A 38 4.77 -6.19 -19.59
N ASP A 39 5.46 -6.22 -18.43
CA ASP A 39 6.83 -5.75 -18.30
C ASP A 39 7.83 -6.69 -18.97
N ASP A 40 8.81 -6.13 -19.69
CA ASP A 40 9.85 -6.84 -20.43
C ASP A 40 11.24 -6.78 -19.77
N SER A 41 11.34 -6.31 -18.52
CA SER A 41 12.59 -6.17 -17.77
C SER A 41 13.27 -7.50 -17.42
N GLY A 42 12.61 -8.63 -17.68
CA GLY A 42 13.12 -9.97 -17.38
C GLY A 42 12.73 -10.48 -15.99
N ILE A 43 11.86 -9.79 -15.29
CA ILE A 43 11.22 -10.28 -14.06
C ILE A 43 10.25 -11.41 -14.41
N THR A 44 10.26 -12.48 -13.61
CA THR A 44 9.33 -13.59 -13.75
C THR A 44 8.26 -13.52 -12.68
N LEU A 45 7.03 -13.16 -13.04
CA LEU A 45 5.89 -13.19 -12.14
C LEU A 45 5.54 -14.64 -11.80
N VAL A 46 5.70 -15.06 -10.54
CA VAL A 46 5.38 -16.42 -10.08
C VAL A 46 3.92 -16.58 -9.64
N GLY A 47 3.21 -15.49 -9.43
CA GLY A 47 1.78 -15.49 -9.13
C GLY A 47 1.30 -14.22 -8.47
N TYR A 48 -0.01 -14.20 -8.23
CA TYR A 48 -0.73 -13.16 -7.50
C TYR A 48 -1.58 -13.80 -6.40
N ALA A 49 -1.68 -13.12 -5.25
CA ALA A 49 -2.62 -13.45 -4.18
C ALA A 49 -3.20 -12.14 -3.60
N SER A 50 -4.50 -12.09 -3.35
CA SER A 50 -5.13 -10.91 -2.75
C SER A 50 -4.67 -10.66 -1.31
N GLY A 51 -4.44 -11.72 -0.54
CA GLY A 51 -3.86 -11.71 0.79
C GLY A 51 -4.76 -11.19 1.90
N PHE A 52 -5.72 -10.33 1.61
CA PHE A 52 -6.66 -9.77 2.57
C PHE A 52 -7.96 -9.32 1.91
N GLU A 53 -9.00 -9.13 2.72
CA GLU A 53 -10.22 -8.41 2.34
C GLU A 53 -10.07 -6.94 2.69
N ARG A 54 -10.33 -6.04 1.72
CA ARG A 54 -10.13 -4.59 1.88
C ARG A 54 -10.90 -4.01 3.07
N GLN A 55 -12.14 -4.43 3.24
CA GLN A 55 -13.05 -3.94 4.28
C GLN A 55 -13.49 -5.07 5.22
N GLY A 56 -12.78 -6.18 5.22
CA GLY A 56 -13.13 -7.39 5.95
C GLY A 56 -12.26 -7.64 7.18
N ALA A 57 -12.66 -8.67 7.93
CA ALA A 57 -11.82 -9.27 8.96
C ALA A 57 -10.63 -10.02 8.32
N ALA A 58 -9.71 -10.49 9.18
CA ALA A 58 -8.65 -11.38 8.72
C ALA A 58 -9.24 -12.67 8.11
N ASP A 59 -8.72 -13.06 6.96
CA ASP A 59 -9.09 -14.25 6.21
C ASP A 59 -7.88 -15.21 6.22
N ALA A 60 -8.02 -16.32 6.93
CA ALA A 60 -6.93 -17.27 7.10
C ALA A 60 -6.53 -17.96 5.78
N GLU A 61 -7.49 -18.24 4.89
CA GLU A 61 -7.23 -18.91 3.62
C GLU A 61 -6.42 -17.98 2.69
N LYS A 62 -6.82 -16.72 2.58
CA LYS A 62 -6.07 -15.71 1.80
C LYS A 62 -4.68 -15.45 2.36
N LEU A 63 -4.54 -15.45 3.69
CA LEU A 63 -3.25 -15.30 4.34
C LEU A 63 -2.33 -16.50 4.04
N GLU A 64 -2.84 -17.73 4.14
CA GLU A 64 -2.07 -18.95 3.84
C GLU A 64 -1.65 -19.01 2.37
N GLU A 65 -2.53 -18.64 1.44
CA GLU A 65 -2.22 -18.54 0.01
C GLU A 65 -1.09 -17.54 -0.24
N ALA A 66 -1.18 -16.35 0.34
CA ALA A 66 -0.16 -15.31 0.22
C ALA A 66 1.20 -15.75 0.76
N VAL A 67 1.22 -16.39 1.93
CA VAL A 67 2.44 -16.93 2.55
C VAL A 67 3.03 -18.07 1.70
N ALA A 68 2.20 -18.95 1.15
CA ALA A 68 2.64 -20.03 0.27
C ALA A 68 3.25 -19.49 -1.04
N LEU A 69 2.68 -18.40 -1.57
CA LEU A 69 3.20 -17.72 -2.76
C LEU A 69 4.53 -17.01 -2.44
N ALA A 70 4.61 -16.29 -1.33
CA ALA A 70 5.81 -15.56 -0.90
C ALA A 70 7.05 -16.49 -0.78
N LYS A 71 6.86 -17.74 -0.34
CA LYS A 71 7.94 -18.74 -0.26
C LYS A 71 8.51 -19.17 -1.61
N LYS A 72 7.80 -18.93 -2.71
CA LYS A 72 8.21 -19.36 -4.06
C LYS A 72 8.95 -18.25 -4.83
N ALA A 73 8.98 -17.05 -4.28
CA ALA A 73 9.53 -15.86 -4.92
C ALA A 73 10.89 -15.47 -4.32
N ASP A 74 11.72 -14.83 -5.13
CA ASP A 74 12.95 -14.18 -4.69
C ASP A 74 12.63 -12.84 -4.02
N THR A 75 11.63 -12.12 -4.55
CA THR A 75 11.13 -10.84 -4.04
C THR A 75 9.60 -10.86 -3.99
N VAL A 76 9.04 -10.25 -2.96
CA VAL A 76 7.60 -10.03 -2.80
C VAL A 76 7.28 -8.55 -2.94
N LEU A 77 6.42 -8.21 -3.90
CA LEU A 77 5.78 -6.90 -3.97
C LEU A 77 4.45 -6.97 -3.22
N LEU A 78 4.39 -6.29 -2.09
CA LEU A 78 3.24 -6.27 -1.20
C LEU A 78 2.50 -4.93 -1.34
N CYS A 79 1.29 -4.97 -1.89
CA CYS A 79 0.45 -3.81 -2.17
C CYS A 79 -0.53 -3.57 -1.02
N LEU A 80 -0.26 -2.56 -0.23
CA LEU A 80 -1.04 -2.16 0.95
C LEU A 80 -1.59 -0.75 0.79
N GLY A 81 -2.54 -0.36 1.63
CA GLY A 81 -3.06 1.00 1.58
C GLY A 81 -4.29 1.26 2.45
N LEU A 82 -4.82 2.45 2.29
CA LEU A 82 -6.09 2.87 2.88
C LEU A 82 -7.21 2.64 1.87
N ASP A 83 -8.30 2.03 2.33
CA ASP A 83 -9.49 1.85 1.52
C ASP A 83 -10.38 3.11 1.48
N GLU A 84 -11.43 3.04 0.68
CA GLU A 84 -12.36 4.14 0.43
C GLU A 84 -13.19 4.53 1.66
N LEU A 85 -13.36 3.63 2.65
CA LEU A 85 -14.07 3.94 3.89
C LEU A 85 -13.15 4.57 4.93
N ARG A 86 -11.88 4.17 4.95
CA ARG A 86 -10.88 4.75 5.85
C ARG A 86 -10.41 6.13 5.42
N GLU A 87 -10.56 6.45 4.15
CA GLU A 87 -10.10 7.72 3.58
C GLU A 87 -11.12 8.25 2.59
N SER A 88 -12.19 8.83 3.10
CA SER A 88 -13.27 9.40 2.33
C SER A 88 -13.58 10.83 2.79
N GLU A 89 -14.05 11.65 1.84
CA GLU A 89 -14.59 12.96 2.17
C GLU A 89 -15.75 12.83 3.18
N GLY A 90 -15.74 13.71 4.19
CA GLY A 90 -16.79 13.76 5.21
C GLY A 90 -16.72 12.66 6.27
N LEU A 91 -15.68 11.83 6.26
CA LEU A 91 -15.43 10.81 7.29
C LEU A 91 -14.08 11.04 7.94
N ASP A 92 -14.08 11.19 9.28
CA ASP A 92 -12.86 11.28 10.06
C ASP A 92 -12.29 9.88 10.33
N ARG A 93 -10.98 9.75 10.23
CA ARG A 93 -10.28 8.54 10.63
C ARG A 93 -10.15 8.49 12.14
N SER A 94 -10.43 7.32 12.72
CA SER A 94 -10.26 7.06 14.16
C SER A 94 -8.79 6.84 14.56
N ASP A 95 -7.94 6.49 13.58
CA ASP A 95 -6.51 6.22 13.78
C ASP A 95 -5.72 6.50 12.49
N MET A 96 -4.39 6.42 12.58
CA MET A 96 -3.49 6.56 11.44
C MET A 96 -2.91 5.21 10.97
N LYS A 97 -3.54 4.09 11.31
CA LYS A 97 -3.00 2.75 11.07
C LYS A 97 -3.43 2.19 9.71
N LEU A 98 -2.62 1.28 9.19
CA LEU A 98 -3.12 0.28 8.24
C LEU A 98 -4.16 -0.62 8.92
N ALA A 99 -5.06 -1.20 8.13
CA ALA A 99 -5.97 -2.22 8.64
C ALA A 99 -5.19 -3.38 9.29
N GLU A 100 -5.75 -3.95 10.36
CA GLU A 100 -5.07 -5.00 11.12
C GLU A 100 -4.74 -6.22 10.26
N ASN A 101 -5.64 -6.63 9.38
CA ASN A 101 -5.43 -7.75 8.44
C ASN A 101 -4.25 -7.49 7.48
N GLN A 102 -4.03 -6.25 7.06
CA GLN A 102 -2.87 -5.88 6.24
C GLN A 102 -1.56 -5.94 7.04
N GLN A 103 -1.58 -5.52 8.32
CA GLN A 103 -0.41 -5.62 9.20
C GLN A 103 -0.06 -7.08 9.49
N GLN A 104 -1.07 -7.93 9.72
CA GLN A 104 -0.89 -9.38 9.89
C GLN A 104 -0.31 -10.03 8.63
N LEU A 105 -0.80 -9.66 7.44
CA LEU A 105 -0.27 -10.12 6.18
C LEU A 105 1.21 -9.74 6.00
N LEU A 106 1.56 -8.48 6.24
CA LEU A 106 2.95 -8.02 6.16
C LEU A 106 3.86 -8.84 7.10
N ALA A 107 3.46 -9.01 8.36
CA ALA A 107 4.23 -9.76 9.33
C ALA A 107 4.42 -11.25 8.91
N ALA A 108 3.36 -11.88 8.43
CA ALA A 108 3.41 -13.27 7.99
C ALA A 108 4.28 -13.47 6.73
N VAL A 109 4.19 -12.55 5.76
CA VAL A 109 4.99 -12.57 4.53
C VAL A 109 6.47 -12.29 4.85
N ALA A 110 6.76 -11.28 5.67
CA ALA A 110 8.12 -10.93 6.06
C ALA A 110 8.81 -12.05 6.88
N ALA A 111 8.04 -12.85 7.62
CA ALA A 111 8.57 -14.00 8.36
C ALA A 111 9.10 -15.12 7.45
N VAL A 112 8.65 -15.19 6.20
CA VAL A 112 9.02 -16.26 5.24
C VAL A 112 9.86 -15.77 4.06
N ASN A 113 9.86 -14.46 3.78
CA ASN A 113 10.65 -13.86 2.72
C ASN A 113 11.24 -12.52 3.20
N PRO A 114 12.57 -12.36 3.27
CA PRO A 114 13.21 -11.13 3.74
C PRO A 114 13.22 -10.00 2.69
N ASN A 115 12.89 -10.31 1.43
CA ASN A 115 12.90 -9.36 0.32
C ASN A 115 11.49 -8.84 0.03
N VAL A 116 10.86 -8.21 1.02
CA VAL A 116 9.55 -7.58 0.86
C VAL A 116 9.71 -6.12 0.45
N VAL A 117 9.10 -5.75 -0.66
CA VAL A 117 8.93 -4.37 -1.12
C VAL A 117 7.47 -4.00 -0.92
N VAL A 118 7.18 -2.97 -0.17
CA VAL A 118 5.82 -2.47 0.03
C VAL A 118 5.54 -1.32 -0.94
N LEU A 119 4.48 -1.43 -1.73
CA LEU A 119 3.86 -0.31 -2.43
C LEU A 119 2.63 0.12 -1.64
N LEU A 120 2.64 1.36 -1.17
CA LEU A 120 1.60 1.91 -0.32
C LEU A 120 0.70 2.88 -1.10
N SER A 121 -0.58 2.58 -1.19
CA SER A 121 -1.62 3.42 -1.80
C SER A 121 -2.44 4.10 -0.71
N ALA A 122 -2.20 5.40 -0.50
CA ALA A 122 -2.91 6.22 0.49
C ALA A 122 -2.81 7.70 0.11
N GLY A 123 -3.82 8.49 0.38
CA GLY A 123 -3.80 9.95 0.17
C GLY A 123 -3.29 10.72 1.39
N ALA A 124 -3.20 10.06 2.54
CA ALA A 124 -2.76 10.64 3.80
C ALA A 124 -1.67 9.80 4.47
N PRO A 125 -0.88 10.37 5.39
CA PRO A 125 0.09 9.62 6.17
C PRO A 125 -0.54 8.53 7.01
N ILE A 126 0.25 7.49 7.24
CA ILE A 126 -0.08 6.41 8.16
C ILE A 126 1.07 6.20 9.15
N GLU A 127 0.75 5.59 10.29
CA GLU A 127 1.77 5.10 11.21
C GLU A 127 2.61 4.01 10.55
N THR A 128 3.93 4.06 10.76
CA THR A 128 4.88 3.15 10.11
C THR A 128 5.73 2.32 11.07
N PRO A 129 5.22 1.81 12.21
CA PRO A 129 6.02 1.00 13.14
C PRO A 129 6.50 -0.32 12.49
N TRP A 130 5.83 -0.75 11.44
CA TRP A 130 6.12 -1.96 10.68
C TRP A 130 7.16 -1.76 9.56
N ALA A 131 7.59 -0.53 9.28
CA ALA A 131 8.49 -0.23 8.15
C ALA A 131 9.80 -1.03 8.19
N GLY A 132 10.30 -1.38 9.37
CA GLY A 132 11.47 -2.24 9.53
C GLY A 132 11.29 -3.70 9.08
N GLN A 133 10.06 -4.13 8.78
CA GLN A 133 9.76 -5.47 8.29
C GLN A 133 9.89 -5.60 6.76
N CYS A 134 9.99 -4.50 6.05
CA CYS A 134 10.18 -4.49 4.60
C CYS A 134 11.57 -3.96 4.22
N ARG A 135 12.09 -4.42 3.09
CA ARG A 135 13.38 -4.00 2.54
C ARG A 135 13.29 -2.64 1.86
N ALA A 136 12.15 -2.33 1.28
CA ALA A 136 11.86 -1.04 0.68
C ALA A 136 10.38 -0.68 0.85
N LEU A 137 10.12 0.62 0.98
CA LEU A 137 8.77 1.18 1.05
C LEU A 137 8.65 2.25 -0.03
N VAL A 138 7.72 2.06 -0.95
CA VAL A 138 7.37 3.01 -2.01
C VAL A 138 6.00 3.59 -1.71
N TYR A 139 5.93 4.91 -1.57
CA TYR A 139 4.66 5.61 -1.41
C TYR A 139 4.11 6.00 -2.78
N GLY A 140 3.08 5.29 -3.22
CA GLY A 140 2.43 5.50 -4.52
C GLY A 140 1.38 6.61 -4.51
N ALA A 141 1.01 7.11 -3.34
CA ALA A 141 -0.10 8.06 -3.15
C ALA A 141 -1.40 7.56 -3.81
N LEU A 142 -2.19 8.47 -4.38
CA LEU A 142 -3.35 8.21 -5.24
C LEU A 142 -2.95 8.64 -6.66
N GLY A 143 -2.36 7.70 -7.41
CA GLY A 143 -1.60 7.98 -8.63
C GLY A 143 -2.44 8.32 -9.88
N GLY A 144 -3.77 8.35 -9.77
CA GLY A 144 -4.64 8.53 -10.92
C GLY A 144 -4.71 7.29 -11.82
N GLN A 145 -5.38 7.43 -12.96
CA GLN A 145 -5.68 6.28 -13.85
C GLN A 145 -4.45 5.58 -14.42
N ALA A 146 -3.31 6.26 -14.57
CA ALA A 146 -2.05 5.72 -15.10
C ALA A 146 -0.99 5.48 -14.00
N GLY A 147 -1.35 5.63 -12.72
CA GLY A 147 -0.42 5.52 -11.60
C GLY A 147 0.20 4.13 -11.46
N ALA A 148 -0.51 3.09 -11.85
CA ALA A 148 -0.03 1.72 -11.79
C ALA A 148 1.13 1.47 -12.78
N GLY A 149 1.02 1.95 -14.01
CA GLY A 149 2.10 1.88 -15.00
C GLY A 149 3.36 2.64 -14.54
N ALA A 150 3.19 3.85 -14.00
CA ALA A 150 4.29 4.63 -13.45
C ALA A 150 4.97 3.91 -12.25
N ALA A 151 4.18 3.29 -11.37
CA ALA A 151 4.72 2.49 -10.26
C ALA A 151 5.50 1.27 -10.78
N ALA A 152 5.00 0.57 -11.80
CA ALA A 152 5.69 -0.54 -12.42
C ALA A 152 7.05 -0.12 -13.01
N ASP A 153 7.13 1.00 -13.71
CA ASP A 153 8.38 1.52 -14.27
C ASP A 153 9.44 1.83 -13.19
N ILE A 154 9.00 2.31 -12.03
CA ILE A 154 9.89 2.53 -10.87
C ILE A 154 10.33 1.20 -10.26
N LEU A 155 9.40 0.28 -10.04
CA LEU A 155 9.65 -1.00 -9.38
C LEU A 155 10.54 -1.93 -10.22
N THR A 156 10.45 -1.82 -11.55
CA THR A 156 11.28 -2.58 -12.50
C THR A 156 12.60 -1.89 -12.84
N GLY A 157 12.82 -0.68 -12.31
CA GLY A 157 14.07 0.06 -12.51
C GLY A 157 14.16 0.81 -13.83
N LYS A 158 13.10 0.89 -14.62
CA LYS A 158 13.05 1.70 -15.86
C LYS A 158 13.15 3.20 -15.54
N LEU A 159 12.58 3.62 -14.40
CA LEU A 159 12.63 5.00 -13.92
C LEU A 159 13.14 5.05 -12.48
N CYS A 160 13.94 6.08 -12.18
CA CYS A 160 14.36 6.35 -10.82
C CYS A 160 13.30 7.18 -10.09
N PRO A 161 12.86 6.80 -8.87
CA PRO A 161 11.92 7.61 -8.09
C PRO A 161 12.57 8.93 -7.69
N CYS A 162 11.94 10.05 -8.06
CA CYS A 162 12.43 11.39 -7.77
C CYS A 162 11.54 12.19 -6.81
N GLY A 163 10.36 11.68 -6.49
CA GLY A 163 9.43 12.29 -5.55
C GLY A 163 9.99 12.36 -4.13
N LYS A 164 9.54 13.36 -3.38
CA LYS A 164 9.85 13.53 -1.96
C LYS A 164 8.55 13.52 -1.16
N LEU A 165 8.59 12.98 0.06
CA LEU A 165 7.47 13.10 0.98
C LEU A 165 7.24 14.58 1.31
N SER A 166 5.98 15.01 1.30
CA SER A 166 5.58 16.37 1.66
C SER A 166 5.67 16.66 3.15
N GLN A 167 5.80 15.60 3.96
CA GLN A 167 5.80 15.69 5.42
C GLN A 167 6.53 14.49 6.04
N THR A 168 6.93 14.63 7.30
CA THR A 168 7.47 13.53 8.10
C THR A 168 6.34 12.58 8.48
N TRP A 169 6.58 11.28 8.37
CA TRP A 169 5.66 10.25 8.82
C TRP A 169 6.08 9.75 10.20
N ALA A 170 5.13 9.79 11.12
CA ALA A 170 5.34 9.34 12.49
C ALA A 170 5.32 7.80 12.56
N GLN A 171 6.02 7.23 13.54
CA GLN A 171 5.88 5.81 13.85
C GLN A 171 4.58 5.53 14.59
N ALA A 172 4.15 6.47 15.44
CA ALA A 172 2.85 6.43 16.12
C ALA A 172 2.19 7.80 16.05
N HIS A 173 0.86 7.83 16.08
CA HIS A 173 0.09 9.08 16.13
C HIS A 173 0.52 9.98 17.31
N ASP A 174 0.89 9.37 18.42
CA ASP A 174 1.33 10.09 19.63
C ASP A 174 2.65 10.86 19.43
N ASP A 175 3.42 10.53 18.40
CA ASP A 175 4.65 11.25 18.03
C ASP A 175 4.38 12.53 17.23
N THR A 176 3.10 12.79 16.86
CA THR A 176 2.76 14.00 16.10
C THR A 176 2.67 15.23 17.02
N PRO A 177 3.28 16.38 16.67
CA PRO A 177 3.25 17.58 17.51
C PRO A 177 1.84 18.09 17.84
N ALA A 178 0.89 17.88 16.93
CA ALA A 178 -0.50 18.33 17.09
C ALA A 178 -1.35 17.43 17.98
N LYS A 179 -0.88 16.23 18.36
CA LYS A 179 -1.68 15.24 19.10
C LYS A 179 -2.35 15.80 20.36
N ALA A 180 -1.61 16.57 21.15
CA ALA A 180 -2.09 17.09 22.43
C ALA A 180 -3.10 18.24 22.27
N ASN A 181 -3.09 18.94 21.15
CA ASN A 181 -3.78 20.20 20.96
C ASN A 181 -4.85 20.16 19.85
N PHE A 182 -4.82 19.15 18.99
CA PHE A 182 -5.77 19.02 17.88
C PHE A 182 -7.17 18.61 18.39
N GLY A 183 -8.19 19.36 17.98
CA GLY A 183 -9.57 19.10 18.38
C GLY A 183 -9.93 19.59 19.80
N GLY A 184 -9.08 20.41 20.43
CA GLY A 184 -9.35 21.00 21.74
C GLY A 184 -10.59 21.89 21.75
N GLU A 185 -11.31 21.92 22.88
CA GLU A 185 -12.54 22.71 23.06
C GLU A 185 -12.30 24.23 23.19
N GLY A 186 -11.10 24.72 22.88
CA GLY A 186 -10.72 26.12 22.98
C GLY A 186 -10.68 26.85 21.63
N ARG A 187 -10.80 28.19 21.68
CA ARG A 187 -10.62 29.05 20.51
C ARG A 187 -9.14 29.16 20.04
N ASN A 188 -8.22 28.78 20.90
CA ASN A 188 -6.78 28.81 20.63
C ASN A 188 -6.23 27.40 20.82
N VAL A 189 -5.64 26.86 19.78
CA VAL A 189 -4.83 25.63 19.81
C VAL A 189 -3.38 26.09 19.67
N GLU A 190 -2.59 25.92 20.73
CA GLU A 190 -1.15 26.25 20.73
C GLU A 190 -0.31 25.11 20.17
#